data_91a20c247baf9fe43168080eb90bb6df
#
_entry.id   91a20c247baf9fe43168080eb90bb6df
#
_cell.length_a   1.000
_cell.length_b   1.000
_cell.length_c   1.000
_cell.angle_alpha   90.00
_cell.angle_beta   90.00
_cell.angle_gamma   90.00
#
_symmetry.space_group_name_H-M   'P 1'
#
loop_
_entity.id
_entity.type
_entity.pdbx_description
1 polymer ?
#
loop_
_entity_poly.entity_id
_entity_poly.type
_entity_poly.pdbx_seq_one_letter_code
_entity_poly.pdbx_strand_id
1 'polypeptide(L)'
;MAKPIPGQVWTDKKRTFLGLPWSFTRYILTEKKLITRKGFLNITEDEVELYRVLDKSLRLPLGQRMFGCGTVIINCKDVDTPVKEIKSIKRPRDFSEILEKYVDAQRDRYSTRGRDIVGFQPHDHDDGLCNDDHDNMIIR
;
A
#
# COMPACT_ATOMS: atom_id res chain seq x y z
N MET A 1 10.74 -26.41 2.22
CA MET A 1 9.48 -25.66 2.12
C MET A 1 9.58 -24.38 2.95
N ALA A 2 9.32 -23.25 2.36
CA ALA A 2 9.30 -21.98 3.09
C ALA A 2 8.13 -21.97 4.07
N LYS A 3 8.38 -21.64 5.34
CA LYS A 3 7.32 -21.48 6.34
C LYS A 3 6.38 -20.34 5.92
N PRO A 4 5.06 -20.49 6.14
CA PRO A 4 4.14 -19.38 5.90
C PRO A 4 4.50 -18.20 6.81
N ILE A 5 4.52 -17.01 6.23
CA ILE A 5 4.80 -15.78 6.97
C ILE A 5 3.53 -15.38 7.73
N PRO A 6 3.63 -15.00 9.02
CA PRO A 6 2.46 -14.54 9.77
C PRO A 6 1.77 -13.36 9.08
N GLY A 7 0.45 -13.44 8.95
CA GLY A 7 -0.34 -12.42 8.25
C GLY A 7 -0.29 -12.48 6.73
N GLN A 8 0.20 -13.59 6.17
CA GLN A 8 0.21 -13.79 4.72
C GLN A 8 -1.21 -13.89 4.18
N VAL A 9 -1.53 -13.02 3.23
CA VAL A 9 -2.84 -12.94 2.57
C VAL A 9 -2.81 -13.57 1.19
N TRP A 10 -1.70 -13.39 0.49
CA TRP A 10 -1.53 -13.87 -0.87
C TRP A 10 -0.06 -14.18 -1.16
N THR A 11 0.18 -15.18 -1.99
CA THR A 11 1.53 -15.51 -2.48
C THR A 11 1.45 -16.08 -3.89
N ASP A 12 2.43 -15.73 -4.71
CA ASP A 12 2.63 -16.34 -6.03
C ASP A 12 4.12 -16.31 -6.40
N LYS A 13 4.48 -17.12 -7.38
CA LYS A 13 5.82 -17.13 -7.98
C LYS A 13 5.78 -16.41 -9.32
N LYS A 14 6.86 -15.70 -9.62
CA LYS A 14 7.08 -15.18 -10.96
C LYS A 14 7.10 -16.36 -11.95
N ARG A 15 6.28 -16.29 -12.98
CA ARG A 15 6.23 -17.31 -14.03
C ARG A 15 7.20 -16.96 -15.16
N THR A 16 7.83 -17.98 -15.73
CA THR A 16 8.70 -17.82 -16.90
C THR A 16 7.87 -17.71 -18.18
N PHE A 17 8.54 -17.56 -19.31
CA PHE A 17 7.95 -17.33 -20.64
C PHE A 17 6.80 -18.31 -21.02
N LEU A 18 6.86 -19.55 -20.58
CA LEU A 18 5.84 -20.58 -20.84
C LEU A 18 4.77 -20.69 -19.74
N GLY A 19 4.66 -19.73 -18.84
CA GLY A 19 3.73 -19.80 -17.72
C GLY A 19 4.13 -20.80 -16.62
N LEU A 20 5.32 -21.37 -16.70
CA LEU A 20 5.84 -22.33 -15.74
C LEU A 20 6.43 -21.62 -14.51
N PRO A 21 6.22 -22.13 -13.27
CA PRO A 21 6.71 -21.50 -12.06
C PRO A 21 8.19 -21.81 -11.77
N TRP A 22 9.04 -21.71 -12.77
CA TRP A 22 10.47 -22.06 -12.69
C TRP A 22 11.35 -20.90 -12.26
N SER A 23 10.77 -19.77 -11.93
CA SER A 23 11.53 -18.63 -11.43
C SER A 23 11.77 -18.73 -9.93
N PHE A 24 12.96 -18.33 -9.51
CA PHE A 24 13.33 -18.24 -8.08
C PHE A 24 12.83 -16.96 -7.40
N THR A 25 11.92 -16.24 -8.04
CA THR A 25 11.29 -15.05 -7.48
C THR A 25 9.90 -15.41 -6.96
N ARG A 26 9.68 -15.11 -5.69
CA ARG A 26 8.38 -15.27 -5.03
C ARG A 26 7.90 -13.93 -4.50
N TYR A 27 6.63 -13.67 -4.70
CA TYR A 27 5.94 -12.50 -4.16
C TYR A 27 5.02 -12.94 -3.04
N ILE A 28 5.03 -12.21 -1.94
CA ILE A 28 4.23 -12.50 -0.75
C ILE A 28 3.57 -11.20 -0.31
N LEU A 29 2.25 -11.19 -0.28
CA LEU A 29 1.49 -10.07 0.26
C LEU A 29 1.04 -10.40 1.68
N THR A 30 1.39 -9.54 2.61
CA THR A 30 0.88 -9.57 3.98
C THR A 30 -0.09 -8.41 4.20
N GLU A 31 -0.76 -8.40 5.33
CA GLU A 31 -1.69 -7.30 5.67
C GLU A 31 -1.02 -5.92 5.73
N LYS A 32 0.29 -5.86 5.98
CA LYS A 32 1.03 -4.61 6.19
C LYS A 32 2.04 -4.30 5.10
N LYS A 33 2.59 -5.31 4.45
CA LYS A 33 3.72 -5.15 3.53
C LYS A 33 3.70 -6.16 2.38
N LEU A 34 4.34 -5.77 1.29
CA LEU A 34 4.62 -6.62 0.15
C LEU A 34 6.08 -7.06 0.20
N ILE A 35 6.32 -8.35 0.21
CA ILE A 35 7.64 -8.97 0.27
C ILE A 35 7.96 -9.60 -1.07
N THR A 36 9.11 -9.26 -1.61
CA THR A 36 9.66 -9.89 -2.83
C THR A 36 10.92 -10.67 -2.46
N ARG A 37 10.84 -11.98 -2.56
CA ARG A 37 11.97 -12.87 -2.31
C ARG A 37 12.56 -13.35 -3.63
N LYS A 38 13.83 -13.08 -3.86
CA LYS A 38 14.58 -13.47 -5.07
C LYS A 38 15.78 -14.32 -4.69
N GLY A 39 16.09 -15.27 -5.54
CA GLY A 39 17.33 -16.06 -5.47
C GLY A 39 17.12 -17.51 -5.07
N PHE A 40 18.15 -18.33 -5.35
CA PHE A 40 18.21 -19.76 -5.05
C PHE A 40 19.29 -20.08 -4.02
N LEU A 41 20.51 -19.73 -4.29
CA LEU A 41 21.64 -19.91 -3.35
C LEU A 41 21.83 -18.70 -2.45
N ASN A 42 21.66 -17.51 -3.01
CA ASN A 42 21.68 -16.26 -2.28
C ASN A 42 20.29 -15.61 -2.33
N ILE A 43 19.62 -15.57 -1.20
CA ILE A 43 18.25 -15.08 -1.09
C ILE A 43 18.27 -13.62 -0.70
N THR A 44 17.67 -12.77 -1.55
CA THR A 44 17.43 -11.36 -1.28
C THR A 44 15.95 -11.14 -1.05
N GLU A 45 15.60 -10.48 0.04
CA GLU A 45 14.23 -10.09 0.36
C GLU A 45 14.11 -8.56 0.33
N ASP A 46 13.20 -8.07 -0.50
CA ASP A 46 12.81 -6.66 -0.55
C ASP A 46 11.42 -6.52 0.05
N GLU A 47 11.25 -5.62 1.00
CA GLU A 47 9.98 -5.34 1.65
C GLU A 47 9.50 -3.92 1.34
N VAL A 48 8.24 -3.78 0.96
CA VAL A 48 7.57 -2.48 0.76
C VAL A 48 6.33 -2.41 1.65
N GLU A 49 6.27 -1.38 2.48
CA GLU A 49 5.11 -1.13 3.34
C GLU A 49 3.92 -0.62 2.52
N LEU A 50 2.73 -1.18 2.73
CA LEU A 50 1.55 -0.88 1.91
C LEU A 50 1.08 0.56 2.01
N TYR A 51 1.27 1.23 3.14
CA TYR A 51 0.90 2.64 3.29
C TYR A 51 1.74 3.58 2.40
N ARG A 52 2.91 3.13 1.91
CA ARG A 52 3.78 3.88 0.99
C ARG A 52 3.41 3.73 -0.47
N VAL A 53 2.50 2.83 -0.81
CA VAL A 53 2.02 2.64 -2.17
C VAL A 53 1.20 3.85 -2.60
N LEU A 54 1.60 4.48 -3.71
CA LEU A 54 0.92 5.65 -4.27
C LEU A 54 -0.12 5.25 -5.31
N ASP A 55 0.30 4.44 -6.27
CA ASP A 55 -0.51 4.04 -7.41
C ASP A 55 -0.11 2.66 -7.91
N LYS A 56 -0.98 2.05 -8.68
CA LYS A 56 -0.75 0.75 -9.31
C LYS A 56 -1.19 0.79 -10.76
N SER A 57 -0.47 0.08 -11.62
CA SER A 57 -0.79 -0.10 -13.04
C SER A 57 -0.70 -1.56 -13.40
N LEU A 58 -1.58 -1.99 -14.29
CA LEU A 58 -1.63 -3.35 -14.77
C LEU A 58 -1.11 -3.41 -16.21
N ARG A 59 -0.08 -4.20 -16.43
CA ARG A 59 0.45 -4.45 -17.77
C ARG A 59 0.20 -5.90 -18.18
N LEU A 60 -0.51 -6.09 -19.27
CA LEU A 60 -0.89 -7.40 -19.79
C LEU A 60 -0.30 -7.60 -21.22
N PRO A 61 0.99 -7.90 -21.34
CA PRO A 61 1.57 -8.21 -22.64
C PRO A 61 0.89 -9.44 -23.27
N LEU A 62 0.82 -9.46 -24.59
CA LEU A 62 0.10 -10.51 -25.34
C LEU A 62 0.58 -11.93 -24.96
N GLY A 63 1.90 -12.13 -24.87
CA GLY A 63 2.47 -13.42 -24.46
C GLY A 63 2.08 -13.86 -23.05
N GLN A 64 1.99 -12.93 -22.10
CA GLN A 64 1.56 -13.23 -20.73
C GLN A 64 0.05 -13.49 -20.65
N ARG A 65 -0.74 -12.78 -21.45
CA ARG A 65 -2.20 -12.99 -21.53
C ARG A 65 -2.57 -14.39 -22.00
N MET A 66 -1.84 -14.96 -22.93
CA MET A 66 -2.09 -16.32 -23.40
C MET A 66 -1.96 -17.37 -22.29
N PHE A 67 -1.12 -17.11 -21.28
CA PHE A 67 -0.92 -18.00 -20.12
C PHE A 67 -1.68 -17.55 -18.87
N GLY A 68 -2.55 -16.56 -18.97
CA GLY A 68 -3.30 -16.02 -17.84
C GLY A 68 -2.44 -15.26 -16.84
N CYS A 69 -1.27 -14.80 -17.25
CA CYS A 69 -0.32 -14.05 -16.43
C CYS A 69 -0.34 -12.56 -16.77
N GLY A 70 0.20 -11.75 -15.89
CA GLY A 70 0.37 -10.32 -16.11
C GLY A 70 1.36 -9.73 -15.13
N THR A 71 1.71 -8.47 -15.36
CA THR A 71 2.64 -7.71 -14.54
C THR A 71 1.89 -6.56 -13.86
N VAL A 72 2.04 -6.43 -12.55
CA VAL A 72 1.50 -5.30 -11.78
C VAL A 72 2.66 -4.38 -11.45
N ILE A 73 2.54 -3.12 -11.82
CA ILE A 73 3.51 -2.07 -11.52
C ILE A 73 2.97 -1.26 -10.35
N ILE A 74 3.75 -1.13 -9.30
CA ILE A 74 3.39 -0.43 -8.08
C ILE A 74 4.34 0.75 -7.93
N ASN A 75 3.78 1.94 -7.88
CA ASN A 75 4.51 3.17 -7.58
C ASN A 75 4.48 3.42 -6.07
N CYS A 76 5.65 3.58 -5.48
CA CYS A 76 5.81 3.76 -4.04
C CYS A 76 6.44 5.11 -3.72
N LYS A 77 6.08 5.65 -2.57
CA LYS A 77 6.75 6.83 -2.00
C LYS A 77 8.03 6.39 -1.27
N ASP A 78 8.95 5.81 -2.02
CA ASP A 78 10.23 5.35 -1.51
C ASP A 78 11.35 5.90 -2.39
N VAL A 79 12.42 6.38 -1.75
CA VAL A 79 13.56 6.96 -2.46
C VAL A 79 14.38 5.89 -3.15
N ASP A 80 14.55 4.75 -2.51
CA ASP A 80 15.40 3.66 -3.01
C ASP A 80 14.70 2.82 -4.09
N THR A 81 13.40 2.63 -3.97
CA THR A 81 12.62 1.80 -4.91
C THR A 81 11.29 2.47 -5.25
N PRO A 82 11.30 3.57 -6.04
CA PRO A 82 10.08 4.29 -6.37
C PRO A 82 9.10 3.47 -7.21
N VAL A 83 9.58 2.48 -7.95
CA VAL A 83 8.76 1.62 -8.80
C VAL A 83 9.06 0.16 -8.49
N LYS A 84 8.03 -0.58 -8.09
CA LYS A 84 8.10 -2.03 -7.86
C LYS A 84 7.32 -2.77 -8.93
N GLU A 85 7.96 -3.67 -9.63
CA GLU A 85 7.31 -4.51 -10.64
C GLU A 85 7.09 -5.93 -10.12
N ILE A 86 5.83 -6.35 -10.10
CA ILE A 86 5.43 -7.72 -9.79
C ILE A 86 5.20 -8.46 -11.10
N LYS A 87 6.25 -9.12 -11.58
CA LYS A 87 6.30 -9.67 -12.94
C LYS A 87 5.65 -11.03 -13.05
N SER A 88 4.86 -11.21 -14.11
CA SER A 88 4.36 -12.51 -14.57
C SER A 88 3.69 -13.35 -13.49
N ILE A 89 2.78 -12.74 -12.75
CA ILE A 89 1.94 -13.43 -11.77
C ILE A 89 0.67 -13.95 -12.42
N LYS A 90 0.12 -15.01 -11.85
CA LYS A 90 -1.19 -15.54 -12.25
C LYS A 90 -2.30 -14.67 -11.67
N ARG A 91 -3.35 -14.43 -12.46
CA ARG A 91 -4.50 -13.61 -12.08
C ARG A 91 -4.10 -12.22 -11.52
N PRO A 92 -3.45 -11.40 -12.35
CA PRO A 92 -2.94 -10.11 -11.88
C PRO A 92 -4.05 -9.15 -11.46
N ARG A 93 -5.26 -9.30 -11.99
CA ARG A 93 -6.43 -8.49 -11.59
C ARG A 93 -6.86 -8.80 -10.16
N ASP A 94 -6.99 -10.08 -9.81
CA ASP A 94 -7.35 -10.51 -8.46
C ASP A 94 -6.32 -10.02 -7.45
N PHE A 95 -5.04 -10.12 -7.79
CA PHE A 95 -3.96 -9.56 -6.97
C PHE A 95 -4.09 -8.05 -6.81
N SER A 96 -4.39 -7.33 -7.90
CA SER A 96 -4.58 -5.88 -7.87
C SER A 96 -5.72 -5.44 -6.95
N GLU A 97 -6.83 -6.16 -6.94
CA GLU A 97 -7.97 -5.91 -6.06
C GLU A 97 -7.65 -6.19 -4.59
N ILE A 98 -6.99 -7.31 -4.32
CA ILE A 98 -6.53 -7.66 -2.97
C ILE A 98 -5.54 -6.61 -2.45
N LEU A 99 -4.58 -6.22 -3.29
CA LEU A 99 -3.59 -5.20 -2.94
C LEU A 99 -4.27 -3.87 -2.58
N GLU A 100 -5.22 -3.42 -3.39
CA GLU A 100 -5.96 -2.17 -3.16
C GLU A 100 -6.66 -2.17 -1.79
N LYS A 101 -7.38 -3.24 -1.51
CA LYS A 101 -8.08 -3.41 -0.22
C LYS A 101 -7.14 -3.25 0.98
N TYR A 102 -5.97 -3.88 0.93
CA TYR A 102 -5.02 -3.81 2.04
C TYR A 102 -4.25 -2.49 2.08
N VAL A 103 -3.95 -1.89 0.94
CA VAL A 103 -3.34 -0.55 0.87
C VAL A 103 -4.27 0.49 1.50
N ASP A 104 -5.54 0.48 1.16
CA ASP A 104 -6.52 1.42 1.72
C ASP A 104 -6.67 1.23 3.24
N ALA A 105 -6.77 -0.02 3.70
CA ALA A 105 -6.84 -0.33 5.12
C ALA A 105 -5.59 0.15 5.89
N GLN A 106 -4.40 0.05 5.31
CA GLN A 106 -3.18 0.54 5.95
C GLN A 106 -3.07 2.07 5.90
N ARG A 107 -3.51 2.72 4.83
CA ARG A 107 -3.58 4.18 4.75
C ARG A 107 -4.49 4.76 5.81
N ASP A 108 -5.66 4.16 6.01
CA ASP A 108 -6.62 4.60 7.03
C ASP A 108 -6.04 4.46 8.44
N ARG A 109 -5.43 3.33 8.75
CA ARG A 109 -4.75 3.11 10.03
C ARG A 109 -3.62 4.11 10.27
N TYR A 110 -2.84 4.39 9.24
CA TYR A 110 -1.71 5.31 9.34
C TYR A 110 -2.18 6.76 9.51
N SER A 111 -3.22 7.18 8.79
CA SER A 111 -3.80 8.52 8.91
C SER A 111 -4.45 8.75 10.28
N THR A 112 -5.13 7.76 10.81
CA THR A 112 -5.74 7.81 12.16
C THR A 112 -4.66 7.97 13.23
N ARG A 113 -3.62 7.13 13.17
CA ARG A 113 -2.50 7.23 14.13
C ARG A 113 -1.78 8.57 14.06
N GLY A 114 -1.64 9.15 12.87
CA GLY A 114 -1.04 10.46 12.68
C GLY A 114 -1.84 11.58 13.33
N ARG A 115 -3.17 11.50 13.31
CA ARG A 115 -4.04 12.47 13.98
C ARG A 115 -3.92 12.41 15.51
N ASP A 116 -3.81 11.22 16.07
CA ASP A 116 -3.67 11.04 17.52
C ASP A 116 -2.35 11.63 18.03
N ILE A 117 -1.28 11.57 17.24
CA ILE A 117 0.05 12.12 17.62
C ILE A 117 0.07 13.64 17.55
N VAL A 118 -0.64 14.25 16.60
CA VAL A 118 -0.66 15.70 16.43
C VAL A 118 -1.52 16.41 17.49
N GLY A 119 -2.16 15.62 18.38
CA GLY A 119 -2.99 16.16 19.46
C GLY A 119 -3.99 17.16 18.89
N PHE A 120 -5.12 16.67 18.45
CA PHE A 120 -6.26 17.53 18.25
C PHE A 120 -6.65 18.09 19.61
N GLN A 121 -6.09 19.24 19.96
CA GLN A 121 -6.72 20.06 20.95
C GLN A 121 -8.03 20.53 20.32
N PRO A 122 -9.19 20.10 20.85
CA PRO A 122 -10.38 20.83 20.51
C PRO A 122 -10.08 22.26 20.95
N HIS A 123 -9.99 23.16 20.00
CA HIS A 123 -10.21 24.54 20.30
C HIS A 123 -11.64 24.56 20.83
N ASP A 124 -11.76 24.53 22.15
CA ASP A 124 -12.91 25.11 22.77
C ASP A 124 -12.93 26.53 22.24
N HIS A 125 -13.72 26.74 21.20
CA HIS A 125 -14.25 28.04 20.97
C HIS A 125 -15.08 28.33 22.22
N ASP A 126 -14.40 28.81 23.23
CA ASP A 126 -15.01 29.72 24.16
C ASP A 126 -15.51 30.86 23.25
N ASP A 127 -16.73 30.71 22.80
CA ASP A 127 -17.49 31.83 22.36
C ASP A 127 -17.64 32.71 23.58
N GLY A 128 -16.53 33.40 23.90
CA GLY A 128 -16.59 34.51 24.83
C GLY A 128 -17.67 35.39 24.30
N LEU A 129 -18.80 35.34 24.99
CA LEU A 129 -19.82 36.35 24.93
C LEU A 129 -19.10 37.67 24.94
N CYS A 130 -18.97 38.24 23.74
CA CYS A 130 -18.77 39.65 23.63
C CYS A 130 -19.99 40.27 24.29
N ASN A 131 -19.91 40.51 25.54
CA ASN A 131 -20.72 41.50 26.20
C ASN A 131 -20.30 42.83 25.56
N ASP A 132 -20.91 43.11 24.43
CA ASP A 132 -21.02 44.46 23.97
C ASP A 132 -21.96 45.18 24.97
N ASP A 133 -21.45 45.43 26.15
CA ASP A 133 -21.95 46.51 26.99
C ASP A 133 -21.59 47.79 26.24
N HIS A 134 -22.25 48.01 25.14
CA HIS A 134 -22.48 49.34 24.66
C HIS A 134 -23.34 50.02 25.71
N ASP A 135 -22.72 50.42 26.79
CA ASP A 135 -23.22 51.50 27.53
C ASP A 135 -23.46 52.61 26.54
N ASN A 136 -24.70 52.72 26.22
CA ASN A 136 -25.20 53.82 25.43
C ASN A 136 -24.87 55.09 26.20
N MET A 137 -23.73 55.63 25.87
CA MET A 137 -23.37 56.95 26.30
C MET A 137 -24.38 57.91 25.68
N ILE A 138 -25.36 58.21 26.44
CA ILE A 138 -26.30 59.29 26.07
C ILE A 138 -25.53 60.57 26.13
N ILE A 139 -25.13 61.06 25.01
CA ILE A 139 -24.54 62.34 24.84
C ILE A 139 -25.68 63.34 24.67
N ARG A 140 -25.75 64.19 25.59
CA ARG A 140 -26.62 65.36 25.39
C ARG A 140 -25.91 66.41 24.56
#